data_e18dffce15377c6704f9fcf52301376a
#
_entry.id   e18dffce15377c6704f9fcf52301376a
#
_cell.length_a   1.000
_cell.length_b   1.000
_cell.length_c   1.000
_cell.angle_alpha   90.00
_cell.angle_beta   90.00
_cell.angle_gamma   90.00
#
_symmetry.space_group_name_H-M   'P 1'
#
loop_
_entity.id
_entity.type
_entity.pdbx_description
1 polymer ?
#
loop_
_entity_poly.entity_id
_entity_poly.type
_entity_poly.pdbx_seq_one_letter_code
_entity_poly.pdbx_strand_id
1 'polypeptide(L)' 'MVATGFKAQQAPCGRIVDGEVYQDRDDETLLTLEFDFACGCRTIRHEYHDGSLSQKVIRHDGHVLVDEMLSAE' A
#
# COMPACT_ATOMS: atom_id res chain seq x y z
N MET A 1 -14.70 2.07 -4.06
CA MET A 1 -13.63 1.74 -3.09
C MET A 1 -14.06 0.58 -2.22
N VAL A 2 -13.21 -0.39 -2.06
CA VAL A 2 -13.47 -1.56 -1.21
C VAL A 2 -12.48 -1.54 -0.07
N ALA A 3 -12.95 -1.74 1.16
CA ALA A 3 -12.11 -1.82 2.34
C ALA A 3 -12.26 -3.21 2.96
N THR A 4 -11.12 -3.84 3.26
CA THR A 4 -11.09 -5.17 3.86
C THR A 4 -10.15 -5.16 5.05
N GLY A 5 -10.61 -5.66 6.20
CA GLY A 5 -9.78 -5.79 7.37
C GLY A 5 -8.85 -6.99 7.28
N PHE A 6 -7.66 -6.87 7.86
CA PHE A 6 -6.73 -7.98 8.02
C PHE A 6 -6.22 -8.04 9.46
N LYS A 7 -5.74 -9.21 9.86
CA LYS A 7 -5.24 -9.42 11.21
C LYS A 7 -3.86 -10.04 11.19
N ALA A 8 -3.06 -9.70 12.20
CA ALA A 8 -1.75 -10.31 12.45
C ALA A 8 -0.82 -10.26 11.24
N GLN A 9 -0.73 -9.10 10.61
CA GLN A 9 0.19 -8.85 9.51
C GLN A 9 1.39 -8.06 10.00
N GLN A 10 2.57 -8.36 9.46
CA GLN A 10 3.76 -7.62 9.81
C GLN A 10 3.75 -6.25 9.15
N ALA A 11 3.80 -5.20 9.98
CA ALA A 11 3.90 -3.83 9.52
C ALA A 11 5.33 -3.48 9.10
N PRO A 12 5.54 -2.41 8.32
CA PRO A 12 6.89 -1.98 7.95
C PRO A 12 7.82 -1.70 9.12
N CYS A 13 7.28 -1.35 10.28
CA CYS A 13 8.07 -1.14 11.49
C CYS A 13 8.47 -2.44 12.20
N GLY A 14 8.01 -3.59 11.72
CA GLY A 14 8.32 -4.89 12.29
C GLY A 14 7.30 -5.44 13.27
N ARG A 15 6.30 -4.67 13.63
CA ARG A 15 5.25 -5.12 14.55
C ARG A 15 4.21 -5.97 13.83
N ILE A 16 3.65 -6.93 14.53
CA ILE A 16 2.50 -7.70 14.04
C ILE A 16 1.25 -7.01 14.54
N VAL A 17 0.45 -6.48 13.63
CA VAL A 17 -0.74 -5.68 13.96
C VAL A 17 -1.88 -6.00 13.00
N ASP A 18 -3.06 -5.61 13.41
CA ASP A 18 -4.22 -5.61 12.53
C ASP A 18 -4.20 -4.36 11.65
N GLY A 19 -5.08 -4.30 10.69
CA GLY A 19 -5.22 -3.12 9.85
C GLY A 19 -6.31 -3.29 8.82
N GLU A 20 -6.28 -2.40 7.84
CA GLU A 20 -7.24 -2.42 6.74
C GLU A 20 -6.51 -2.21 5.42
N VAL A 21 -7.01 -2.85 4.39
CA VAL A 21 -6.58 -2.60 3.03
C VAL A 21 -7.72 -1.95 2.26
N TYR A 22 -7.41 -0.85 1.59
CA TYR A 22 -8.35 -0.12 0.74
C TYR A 22 -7.97 -0.39 -0.71
N GLN A 23 -8.95 -0.79 -1.48
CA GLN A 23 -8.76 -1.05 -2.91
C GLN A 23 -9.65 -0.11 -3.70
N ASP A 24 -9.06 0.61 -4.63
CA ASP A 24 -9.76 1.51 -5.53
C ASP A 24 -9.30 1.24 -6.95
N ARG A 25 -10.25 1.14 -7.87
CA ARG A 25 -9.95 0.93 -9.29
C ARG A 25 -10.60 2.03 -10.09
N ASP A 26 -9.78 2.73 -10.85
CA ASP A 26 -10.23 3.78 -11.74
C ASP A 26 -10.65 3.19 -13.10
N ASP A 27 -11.60 3.84 -13.77
CA ASP A 27 -12.01 3.46 -15.12
C ASP A 27 -10.87 3.60 -16.15
N GLU A 28 -9.88 4.41 -15.84
CA GLU A 28 -8.70 4.58 -16.68
C GLU A 28 -7.58 3.60 -16.34
N THR A 29 -7.92 2.52 -15.61
CA THR A 29 -7.03 1.37 -15.43
C THR A 29 -6.00 1.50 -14.32
N LEU A 30 -6.11 2.48 -13.46
CA LEU A 30 -5.27 2.57 -12.29
C LEU A 30 -5.89 1.78 -11.13
N LEU A 31 -5.14 0.80 -10.62
CA LEU A 31 -5.51 0.10 -9.40
C LEU A 31 -4.68 0.67 -8.25
N THR A 32 -5.34 1.16 -7.22
CA THR A 32 -4.70 1.68 -6.03
C THR A 32 -4.99 0.75 -4.86
N LEU A 33 -3.94 0.31 -4.18
CA LEU A 33 -4.02 -0.45 -2.95
C LEU A 33 -3.35 0.34 -1.85
N GLU A 34 -4.05 0.54 -0.73
CA GLU A 34 -3.50 1.19 0.44
C GLU A 34 -3.69 0.28 1.64
N PHE A 35 -2.58 -0.04 2.29
CA PHE A 35 -2.58 -0.84 3.51
C PHE A 35 -2.35 0.10 4.69
N ASP A 36 -3.34 0.18 5.58
CA ASP A 36 -3.24 0.98 6.81
C ASP A 36 -3.09 0.01 7.98
N PHE A 37 -1.94 0.08 8.64
CA PHE A 37 -1.63 -0.76 9.81
C PHE A 37 -2.03 -0.04 11.09
N ALA A 38 -2.48 -0.80 12.08
CA ALA A 38 -2.94 -0.25 13.35
C ALA A 38 -1.84 0.52 14.11
N CYS A 39 -0.58 0.23 13.83
CA CYS A 39 0.55 0.96 14.43
C CYS A 39 0.77 2.34 13.79
N GLY A 40 0.07 2.65 12.69
CA GLY A 40 0.22 3.90 11.96
C GLY A 40 1.05 3.82 10.69
N CYS A 41 1.67 2.67 10.41
CA CYS A 41 2.38 2.47 9.16
C CYS A 41 1.41 2.37 7.99
N ARG A 42 1.87 2.74 6.79
CA ARG A 42 1.06 2.71 5.57
C ARG A 42 1.90 2.19 4.42
N THR A 43 1.26 1.44 3.55
CA THR A 43 1.84 1.01 2.28
C THR A 43 0.87 1.38 1.18
N ILE A 44 1.36 2.09 0.17
CA ILE A 44 0.53 2.54 -0.95
C ILE A 44 1.12 1.94 -2.22
N ARG A 45 0.28 1.28 -3.00
CA ARG A 45 0.68 0.65 -4.24
C ARG A 45 -0.25 1.08 -5.36
N HIS A 46 0.32 1.53 -6.47
CA HIS A 46 -0.41 1.85 -7.68
C HIS A 46 0.02 0.91 -8.80
N GLU A 47 -0.93 0.27 -9.43
CA GLU A 47 -0.70 -0.53 -10.61
C GLU A 47 -1.30 0.17 -11.82
N TYR A 48 -0.48 0.44 -12.82
CA TYR A 48 -0.89 1.16 -14.01
C TYR A 48 -1.21 0.19 -15.14
N HIS A 49 -1.99 0.66 -16.09
CA HIS A 49 -2.47 -0.15 -17.21
C HIS A 49 -1.33 -0.69 -18.09
N ASP A 50 -0.27 0.07 -18.22
CA ASP A 50 0.88 -0.32 -19.04
C ASP A 50 1.80 -1.35 -18.37
N GLY A 51 1.43 -1.82 -17.19
CA GLY A 51 2.23 -2.74 -16.42
C GLY A 51 3.20 -2.09 -15.45
N SER A 52 3.29 -0.77 -15.45
CA SER A 52 4.10 -0.05 -14.48
C SER A 52 3.51 -0.18 -13.08
N LEU A 53 4.36 -0.06 -12.08
CA LEU A 53 3.99 -0.24 -10.70
C LEU A 53 4.72 0.78 -9.85
N SER A 54 4.00 1.46 -8.97
CA SER A 54 4.56 2.39 -8.01
C SER A 54 4.25 1.89 -6.60
N GLN A 55 5.25 1.92 -5.74
CA GLN A 55 5.10 1.47 -4.36
C GLN A 55 5.73 2.46 -3.41
N LYS A 56 5.02 2.78 -2.33
CA LYS A 56 5.51 3.67 -1.29
C LYS A 56 5.19 3.07 0.06
N VAL A 57 6.17 2.99 0.93
CA VAL A 57 6.02 2.48 2.30
C VAL A 57 6.38 3.60 3.27
N ILE A 58 5.45 3.94 4.15
CA ILE A 58 5.61 5.02 5.12
C ILE A 58 5.51 4.43 6.52
N ARG A 59 6.55 4.62 7.33
CA ARG A 59 6.55 4.17 8.70
C ARG A 59 5.68 5.11 9.57
N HIS A 60 5.25 4.61 10.73
CA HIS A 60 4.32 5.33 11.62
C HIS A 60 4.82 6.68 12.09
N ASP A 61 6.12 6.94 12.03
CA ASP A 61 6.71 8.22 12.39
C ASP A 61 6.83 9.20 11.22
N GLY A 62 6.32 8.81 10.04
CA GLY A 62 6.36 9.63 8.84
C GLY A 62 7.57 9.39 7.94
N HIS A 63 8.49 8.53 8.33
CA HIS A 63 9.64 8.21 7.48
C HIS A 63 9.20 7.36 6.29
N VAL A 64 9.60 7.77 5.10
CA VAL A 64 9.39 7.01 3.88
C VAL A 64 10.50 5.97 3.77
N LEU A 65 10.14 4.69 3.90
CA LEU A 65 11.09 3.58 3.85
C LEU A 65 11.34 3.11 2.43
N VAL A 66 10.31 3.16 1.58
CA VAL A 66 10.39 2.74 0.19
C VAL A 66 9.60 3.74 -0.65
N ASP A 67 10.19 4.18 -1.73
CA ASP A 67 9.53 5.05 -2.71
C ASP A 67 10.09 4.65 -4.07
N GLU A 68 9.42 3.70 -4.72
CA GLU A 68 9.89 3.10 -5.95
C GLU A 68 8.84 3.18 -7.04
N MET A 69 9.30 3.34 -8.26
CA MET A 69 8.48 3.17 -9.45
C MET A 69 9.15 2.13 -10.35
N LEU A 70 8.43 1.06 -10.63
CA LEU A 70 8.88 -0.02 -11.47
C LEU A 70 8.13 0.04 -12.80
N SER A 71 8.86 0.10 -13.89
CA SER A 71 8.28 0.09 -15.23
C SER A 71 8.39 -1.29 -15.81
N ALA A 72 7.30 -1.78 -16.40
CA ALA A 72 7.33 -3.03 -17.16
C ALA A 72 7.84 -2.74 -18.57
N GLU A 73 8.88 -3.39 -18.95
CA GLU A 73 9.42 -3.31 -20.31
C GLU A 73 9.56 -4.70 -20.92
#